data_b568ab011eaedbcd64fdd385b5a020d0
#
_entry.id   b568ab011eaedbcd64fdd385b5a020d0
#
_cell.length_a   1.000
_cell.length_b   1.000
_cell.length_c   1.000
_cell.angle_alpha   90.00
_cell.angle_beta   90.00
_cell.angle_gamma   90.00
#
_symmetry.space_group_name_H-M   'P 1'
#
loop_
_entity.id
_entity.type
_entity.pdbx_description
1 polymer ?
#
loop_
_entity_poly.entity_id
_entity_poly.type
_entity_poly.pdbx_seq_one_letter_code
_entity_poly.pdbx_strand_id
1 'polypeptide(L)'
;MFTSSSIIDNLNQSEGLEYKKLCRLLKITKKSDKDKLDIALTALEKLEIINKNENDEYTCIKDNDHLVAKIRCSSKGYCFAVRGKDKEDIYIKENLLNYAWNGDKVLVRIIKEGYRRRSPEGIVDCILERSNQILLSKVEIINNDVYAIPIDDRILSKIKLPKENKKYTFNPDNKNIVKVEIDRFPIGQEEGLGHVIQELKLNNNEEYDTDFVLSKSNIVKSYNLNHIESKKIEQRERIDLTDKNSYLFKSWNSNNSPMLPMIQIEQGKNKSTKLWIHTNNLAERVDLNSKKSLEILFKGFESLPLLNDWQNYLSEAIRNDSEFKFGEKNEAISLCVHLNSDNEIIDWSFHLTLV
;
A
#
# COMPACT_ATOMS: atom_id res chain seq x y z
N MET A 1 -2.87 -15.39 -4.10
CA MET A 1 -3.18 -15.35 -5.56
C MET A 1 -1.94 -14.82 -6.24
N PHE A 2 -1.46 -15.43 -7.32
CA PHE A 2 -0.31 -14.94 -8.09
C PHE A 2 -0.76 -13.95 -9.17
N THR A 3 0.17 -13.13 -9.67
CA THR A 3 -0.04 -12.17 -10.77
C THR A 3 0.95 -12.45 -11.88
N SER A 4 0.69 -11.97 -13.10
CA SER A 4 1.67 -12.06 -14.19
C SER A 4 2.97 -11.33 -13.85
N SER A 5 2.91 -10.26 -13.04
CA SER A 5 4.10 -9.62 -12.49
C SER A 5 4.94 -10.58 -11.67
N SER A 6 4.32 -11.34 -10.75
CA SER A 6 5.05 -12.29 -9.89
C SER A 6 5.69 -13.44 -10.68
N ILE A 7 5.12 -13.83 -11.82
CA ILE A 7 5.74 -14.81 -12.74
C ILE A 7 7.05 -14.24 -13.29
N ILE A 8 6.97 -13.05 -13.90
CA ILE A 8 8.12 -12.36 -14.52
C ILE A 8 9.20 -12.08 -13.47
N ASP A 9 8.81 -11.60 -12.28
CA ASP A 9 9.75 -11.27 -11.20
C ASP A 9 10.55 -12.51 -10.73
N ASN A 10 9.89 -13.69 -10.62
CA ASN A 10 10.56 -14.95 -10.29
C ASN A 10 11.48 -15.44 -11.41
N LEU A 11 11.05 -15.32 -12.69
CA LEU A 11 11.85 -15.72 -13.84
C LEU A 11 13.09 -14.83 -14.01
N ASN A 12 12.98 -13.53 -13.75
CA ASN A 12 14.11 -12.60 -13.82
C ASN A 12 15.18 -12.84 -12.75
N GLN A 13 14.81 -13.46 -11.62
CA GLN A 13 15.73 -13.79 -10.53
C GLN A 13 16.48 -15.13 -10.75
N SER A 14 16.21 -15.82 -11.86
CA SER A 14 16.77 -17.13 -12.16
C SER A 14 17.18 -17.24 -13.62
N GLU A 15 18.13 -18.14 -13.92
CA GLU A 15 18.55 -18.42 -15.31
C GLU A 15 17.56 -19.33 -16.06
N GLY A 16 16.59 -19.89 -15.36
CA GLY A 16 15.51 -20.76 -15.89
C GLY A 16 14.76 -21.43 -14.73
N LEU A 17 13.46 -21.62 -14.89
CA LEU A 17 12.62 -22.28 -13.90
C LEU A 17 11.73 -23.34 -14.54
N GLU A 18 11.81 -24.57 -14.04
CA GLU A 18 10.84 -25.63 -14.33
C GLU A 18 9.45 -25.22 -13.81
N TYR A 19 8.40 -25.69 -14.50
CA TYR A 19 7.00 -25.49 -14.11
C TYR A 19 6.71 -25.86 -12.66
N LYS A 20 7.24 -27.02 -12.20
CA LYS A 20 7.04 -27.48 -10.80
C LYS A 20 7.68 -26.51 -9.79
N LYS A 21 8.85 -25.99 -10.08
CA LYS A 21 9.57 -25.04 -9.22
C LYS A 21 8.84 -23.70 -9.18
N LEU A 22 8.34 -23.23 -10.33
CA LEU A 22 7.53 -22.02 -10.44
C LEU A 22 6.22 -22.14 -9.62
N CYS A 23 5.50 -23.28 -9.72
CA CYS A 23 4.34 -23.54 -8.88
C CYS A 23 4.63 -23.46 -7.37
N ARG A 24 5.80 -23.96 -6.92
CA ARG A 24 6.22 -23.88 -5.51
C ARG A 24 6.50 -22.43 -5.08
N LEU A 25 7.22 -21.68 -5.88
CA LEU A 25 7.54 -20.27 -5.61
C LEU A 25 6.28 -19.41 -5.55
N LEU A 26 5.33 -19.65 -6.44
CA LEU A 26 4.03 -18.97 -6.47
C LEU A 26 3.00 -19.53 -5.49
N LYS A 27 3.37 -20.57 -4.70
CA LYS A 27 2.50 -21.27 -3.73
C LYS A 27 1.19 -21.80 -4.33
N ILE A 28 1.26 -22.29 -5.57
CA ILE A 28 0.13 -22.84 -6.31
C ILE A 28 -0.04 -24.32 -5.97
N THR A 29 -1.18 -24.66 -5.37
CA THR A 29 -1.52 -26.04 -4.99
C THR A 29 -2.79 -26.56 -5.66
N LYS A 30 -3.75 -25.66 -5.92
CA LYS A 30 -5.06 -26.01 -6.49
C LYS A 30 -4.99 -26.17 -8.01
N LYS A 31 -5.79 -27.09 -8.55
CA LYS A 31 -5.89 -27.33 -9.99
C LYS A 31 -6.32 -26.06 -10.74
N SER A 32 -7.35 -25.36 -10.23
CA SER A 32 -7.83 -24.09 -10.84
C SER A 32 -6.77 -23.02 -10.96
N ASP A 33 -5.81 -22.95 -10.01
CA ASP A 33 -4.73 -21.96 -10.06
C ASP A 33 -3.61 -22.41 -11.00
N LYS A 34 -3.43 -23.71 -11.22
CA LYS A 34 -2.53 -24.25 -12.27
C LYS A 34 -3.07 -23.93 -13.65
N ASP A 35 -4.38 -24.12 -13.88
CA ASP A 35 -5.02 -23.78 -15.16
C ASP A 35 -4.84 -22.29 -15.49
N LYS A 36 -4.94 -21.42 -14.47
CA LYS A 36 -4.66 -19.98 -14.63
C LYS A 36 -3.19 -19.69 -14.93
N LEU A 37 -2.26 -20.44 -14.30
CA LEU A 37 -0.84 -20.30 -14.58
C LEU A 37 -0.52 -20.70 -16.01
N ASP A 38 -1.10 -21.79 -16.51
CA ASP A 38 -0.90 -22.25 -17.88
C ASP A 38 -1.38 -21.22 -18.90
N ILE A 39 -2.55 -20.60 -18.67
CA ILE A 39 -3.07 -19.51 -19.48
C ILE A 39 -2.12 -18.30 -19.46
N ALA A 40 -1.61 -17.93 -18.30
CA ALA A 40 -0.71 -16.80 -18.14
C ALA A 40 0.63 -17.05 -18.85
N LEU A 41 1.22 -18.23 -18.69
CA LEU A 41 2.47 -18.62 -19.37
C LEU A 41 2.29 -18.61 -20.88
N THR A 42 1.22 -19.22 -21.40
CA THR A 42 0.92 -19.22 -22.83
C THR A 42 0.73 -17.80 -23.39
N ALA A 43 0.11 -16.90 -22.63
CA ALA A 43 -0.06 -15.50 -23.03
C ALA A 43 1.28 -14.76 -23.07
N LEU A 44 2.13 -14.96 -22.07
CA LEU A 44 3.46 -14.34 -22.00
C LEU A 44 4.41 -14.88 -23.08
N GLU A 45 4.32 -16.16 -23.45
CA GLU A 45 5.05 -16.74 -24.59
C GLU A 45 4.61 -16.12 -25.92
N LYS A 46 3.30 -15.96 -26.14
CA LYS A 46 2.77 -15.30 -27.35
C LYS A 46 3.16 -13.83 -27.48
N LEU A 47 3.40 -13.16 -26.36
CA LEU A 47 3.90 -11.79 -26.31
C LEU A 47 5.42 -11.71 -26.38
N GLU A 48 6.12 -12.83 -26.57
CA GLU A 48 7.58 -12.90 -26.61
C GLU A 48 8.27 -12.31 -25.36
N ILE A 49 7.61 -12.40 -24.20
CA ILE A 49 8.16 -11.97 -22.92
C ILE A 49 8.96 -13.08 -22.28
N ILE A 50 8.50 -14.30 -22.43
CA ILE A 50 9.16 -15.52 -21.95
C ILE A 50 9.27 -16.52 -23.08
N ASN A 51 10.22 -17.44 -22.95
CA ASN A 51 10.29 -18.62 -23.78
C ASN A 51 10.46 -19.87 -22.92
N LYS A 52 10.13 -21.02 -23.50
CA LYS A 52 10.37 -22.32 -22.93
C LYS A 52 11.54 -22.97 -23.68
N ASN A 53 12.62 -23.31 -22.95
CA ASN A 53 13.81 -23.90 -23.53
C ASN A 53 13.63 -25.43 -23.77
N GLU A 54 14.63 -26.05 -24.37
CA GLU A 54 14.64 -27.51 -24.67
C GLU A 54 14.59 -28.38 -23.41
N ASN A 55 14.96 -27.84 -22.25
CA ASN A 55 14.94 -28.51 -20.96
C ASN A 55 13.61 -28.33 -20.20
N ASP A 56 12.54 -27.85 -20.86
CA ASP A 56 11.24 -27.58 -20.26
C ASP A 56 11.27 -26.46 -19.18
N GLU A 57 12.27 -25.57 -19.20
CA GLU A 57 12.38 -24.43 -18.30
C GLU A 57 11.92 -23.14 -18.97
N TYR A 58 11.23 -22.30 -18.19
CA TYR A 58 10.80 -20.97 -18.61
C TYR A 58 11.88 -19.93 -18.27
N THR A 59 12.18 -19.06 -19.23
CA THR A 59 13.15 -17.95 -19.10
C THR A 59 12.56 -16.67 -19.63
N CYS A 60 12.95 -15.52 -19.07
CA CYS A 60 12.59 -14.22 -19.63
C CYS A 60 13.49 -13.90 -20.85
N ILE A 61 12.87 -13.38 -21.90
CA ILE A 61 13.57 -12.86 -23.08
C ILE A 61 14.06 -11.45 -22.73
N LYS A 62 15.40 -11.25 -22.70
CA LYS A 62 16.01 -9.98 -22.26
C LYS A 62 15.86 -8.84 -23.26
N ASP A 63 15.91 -9.18 -24.56
CA ASP A 63 15.84 -8.21 -25.67
C ASP A 63 14.45 -8.24 -26.31
N ASN A 64 13.44 -7.80 -25.58
CA ASN A 64 12.09 -7.63 -26.09
C ASN A 64 11.70 -6.14 -26.13
N ASP A 65 10.79 -5.79 -27.03
CA ASP A 65 10.30 -4.42 -27.20
C ASP A 65 9.35 -3.95 -26.08
N HIS A 66 9.11 -4.81 -25.08
CA HIS A 66 8.17 -4.52 -24.02
C HIS A 66 8.84 -3.88 -22.81
N LEU A 67 8.19 -2.84 -22.31
CA LEU A 67 8.62 -2.09 -21.14
C LEU A 67 7.63 -2.28 -20.00
N VAL A 68 8.12 -2.58 -18.81
CA VAL A 68 7.30 -2.60 -17.59
C VAL A 68 7.07 -1.18 -17.13
N ALA A 69 5.81 -0.80 -16.93
CA ALA A 69 5.43 0.53 -16.51
C ALA A 69 4.20 0.51 -15.60
N LYS A 70 3.93 1.64 -14.95
CA LYS A 70 2.71 1.86 -14.15
C LYS A 70 1.84 2.90 -14.86
N ILE A 71 0.55 2.60 -15.05
CA ILE A 71 -0.39 3.54 -15.66
C ILE A 71 -0.73 4.66 -14.69
N ARG A 72 -0.62 5.90 -15.18
CA ARG A 72 -1.06 7.11 -14.50
C ARG A 72 -2.00 7.88 -15.43
N CYS A 73 -3.27 7.93 -15.10
CA CYS A 73 -4.28 8.69 -15.82
C CYS A 73 -4.63 9.99 -15.10
N SER A 74 -5.01 11.00 -15.86
CA SER A 74 -5.60 12.23 -15.36
C SER A 74 -7.13 12.15 -15.43
N SER A 75 -7.81 13.02 -14.69
CA SER A 75 -9.27 13.20 -14.77
C SER A 75 -9.78 13.66 -16.14
N LYS A 76 -8.87 14.15 -17.00
CA LYS A 76 -9.17 14.57 -18.40
C LYS A 76 -8.99 13.42 -19.41
N GLY A 77 -8.74 12.19 -18.97
CA GLY A 77 -8.56 11.02 -19.83
C GLY A 77 -7.15 10.86 -20.44
N TYR A 78 -6.20 11.74 -20.11
CA TYR A 78 -4.81 11.55 -20.56
C TYR A 78 -4.13 10.50 -19.69
N CYS A 79 -3.60 9.46 -20.30
CA CYS A 79 -2.91 8.39 -19.61
C CYS A 79 -1.45 8.28 -20.05
N PHE A 80 -0.58 7.98 -19.09
CA PHE A 80 0.85 7.80 -19.29
C PHE A 80 1.31 6.51 -18.63
N ALA A 81 2.22 5.80 -19.28
CA ALA A 81 2.96 4.70 -18.70
C ALA A 81 4.26 5.23 -18.10
N VAL A 82 4.34 5.25 -16.76
CA VAL A 82 5.44 5.81 -15.97
C VAL A 82 6.49 4.73 -15.74
N ARG A 83 7.77 5.01 -16.10
CA ARG A 83 8.88 4.06 -16.09
C ARG A 83 9.92 4.26 -14.97
N GLY A 84 9.79 5.29 -14.14
CA GLY A 84 10.77 5.65 -13.10
C GLY A 84 11.42 7.01 -13.35
N LYS A 85 12.30 7.44 -12.41
CA LYS A 85 12.78 8.83 -12.35
C LYS A 85 13.62 9.31 -13.52
N ASP A 86 14.31 8.40 -14.23
CA ASP A 86 15.29 8.75 -15.25
C ASP A 86 14.84 8.48 -16.70
N LYS A 87 13.57 8.14 -16.90
CA LYS A 87 13.03 7.78 -18.22
C LYS A 87 11.78 8.59 -18.52
N GLU A 88 11.63 9.01 -19.79
CA GLU A 88 10.42 9.73 -20.21
C GLU A 88 9.17 8.85 -20.09
N ASP A 89 8.07 9.43 -19.63
CA ASP A 89 6.77 8.80 -19.59
C ASP A 89 6.24 8.58 -21.00
N ILE A 90 5.62 7.42 -21.25
CA ILE A 90 5.04 7.07 -22.54
C ILE A 90 3.57 7.47 -22.54
N TYR A 91 3.15 8.30 -23.49
CA TYR A 91 1.74 8.66 -23.65
C TYR A 91 0.95 7.50 -24.25
N ILE A 92 -0.18 7.15 -23.61
CA ILE A 92 -1.08 6.08 -24.04
C ILE A 92 -2.44 6.69 -24.36
N LYS A 93 -2.90 6.54 -25.60
CA LYS A 93 -4.24 6.94 -26.01
C LYS A 93 -5.27 6.02 -25.37
N GLU A 94 -6.48 6.52 -25.09
CA GLU A 94 -7.55 5.77 -24.43
C GLU A 94 -7.84 4.42 -25.11
N ASN A 95 -7.95 4.41 -26.44
CA ASN A 95 -8.17 3.20 -27.24
C ASN A 95 -6.99 2.22 -27.26
N LEU A 96 -5.82 2.62 -26.76
CA LEU A 96 -4.60 1.82 -26.69
C LEU A 96 -4.27 1.38 -25.24
N LEU A 97 -5.12 1.72 -24.27
CA LEU A 97 -4.99 1.30 -22.87
C LEU A 97 -5.27 -0.20 -22.66
N ASN A 98 -5.94 -0.84 -23.60
CA ASN A 98 -6.34 -2.25 -23.50
C ASN A 98 -6.96 -2.60 -22.13
N TYR A 99 -7.92 -1.74 -21.68
CA TYR A 99 -8.63 -1.85 -20.38
C TYR A 99 -7.74 -1.72 -19.15
N ALA A 100 -6.52 -1.21 -19.27
CA ALA A 100 -5.71 -0.85 -18.11
C ALA A 100 -6.31 0.38 -17.41
N TRP A 101 -6.28 0.34 -16.07
CA TRP A 101 -6.76 1.41 -15.21
C TRP A 101 -5.63 2.17 -14.57
N ASN A 102 -5.95 3.34 -14.05
CA ASN A 102 -5.01 4.13 -13.26
C ASN A 102 -4.39 3.30 -12.13
N GLY A 103 -3.06 3.24 -12.08
CA GLY A 103 -2.31 2.50 -11.08
C GLY A 103 -1.89 1.08 -11.51
N ASP A 104 -2.47 0.50 -12.55
CA ASP A 104 -2.12 -0.84 -13.02
C ASP A 104 -0.65 -0.93 -13.47
N LYS A 105 0.00 -2.06 -13.17
CA LYS A 105 1.32 -2.42 -13.70
C LYS A 105 1.11 -3.16 -15.02
N VAL A 106 1.76 -2.69 -16.06
CA VAL A 106 1.51 -3.13 -17.44
C VAL A 106 2.80 -3.38 -18.20
N LEU A 107 2.68 -4.14 -19.29
CA LEU A 107 3.65 -4.21 -20.38
C LEU A 107 3.21 -3.25 -21.48
N VAL A 108 4.11 -2.36 -21.86
CA VAL A 108 3.88 -1.34 -22.88
C VAL A 108 4.93 -1.46 -23.97
N ARG A 109 4.50 -1.34 -25.21
CA ARG A 109 5.38 -1.24 -26.37
C ARG A 109 5.27 0.15 -26.97
N ILE A 110 6.41 0.76 -27.32
CA ILE A 110 6.46 2.05 -28.00
C ILE A 110 6.08 1.82 -29.47
N ILE A 111 5.07 2.55 -29.92
CA ILE A 111 4.61 2.53 -31.33
C ILE A 111 5.07 3.75 -32.13
N LYS A 112 5.49 4.80 -31.40
CA LYS A 112 6.03 6.02 -31.99
C LYS A 112 7.02 6.67 -31.04
N GLU A 113 8.22 6.91 -31.51
CA GLU A 113 9.27 7.58 -30.75
C GLU A 113 8.91 9.05 -30.44
N GLY A 114 9.37 9.51 -29.28
CA GLY A 114 9.25 10.91 -28.90
C GLY A 114 10.06 11.82 -29.82
N TYR A 115 9.54 13.02 -30.07
CA TYR A 115 10.25 14.01 -30.88
C TYR A 115 10.18 15.40 -30.25
N ARG A 116 11.31 16.01 -30.00
CA ARG A 116 11.46 17.33 -29.34
C ARG A 116 10.82 17.31 -27.94
N ARG A 117 9.68 18.02 -27.77
CA ARG A 117 8.93 18.15 -26.50
C ARG A 117 7.72 17.20 -26.40
N ARG A 118 7.58 16.25 -27.32
CA ARG A 118 6.48 15.28 -27.31
C ARG A 118 6.96 13.93 -26.77
N SER A 119 6.29 13.45 -25.74
CA SER A 119 6.53 12.11 -25.20
C SER A 119 6.34 11.05 -26.28
N PRO A 120 7.03 9.91 -26.18
CA PRO A 120 6.76 8.76 -27.03
C PRO A 120 5.31 8.30 -26.84
N GLU A 121 4.70 7.74 -27.90
CA GLU A 121 3.38 7.13 -27.85
C GLU A 121 3.51 5.60 -27.79
N GLY A 122 2.68 4.96 -26.95
CA GLY A 122 2.73 3.51 -26.76
C GLY A 122 1.35 2.86 -26.72
N ILE A 123 1.38 1.53 -26.67
CA ILE A 123 0.22 0.66 -26.51
C ILE A 123 0.43 -0.28 -25.33
N VAL A 124 -0.61 -0.54 -24.53
CA VAL A 124 -0.59 -1.56 -23.50
C VAL A 124 -0.87 -2.92 -24.15
N ASP A 125 0.10 -3.82 -24.13
CA ASP A 125 -0.06 -5.16 -24.66
C ASP A 125 -0.55 -6.16 -23.61
N CYS A 126 -0.20 -5.95 -22.31
CA CYS A 126 -0.62 -6.83 -21.23
C CYS A 126 -0.72 -6.08 -19.90
N ILE A 127 -1.70 -6.45 -19.08
CA ILE A 127 -1.82 -6.00 -17.69
C ILE A 127 -1.19 -7.05 -16.79
N LEU A 128 -0.08 -6.68 -16.13
CA LEU A 128 0.69 -7.56 -15.25
C LEU A 128 0.07 -7.69 -13.88
N GLU A 129 -0.45 -6.57 -13.37
CA GLU A 129 -1.03 -6.49 -12.02
C GLU A 129 -2.08 -5.39 -11.95
N ARG A 130 -3.24 -5.72 -11.39
CA ARG A 130 -4.32 -4.76 -11.14
C ARG A 130 -4.09 -4.04 -9.81
N SER A 131 -4.17 -2.73 -9.83
CA SER A 131 -4.02 -1.91 -8.62
C SER A 131 -5.31 -1.76 -7.83
N ASN A 132 -6.47 -1.81 -8.51
CA ASN A 132 -7.76 -1.56 -7.93
C ASN A 132 -8.65 -2.81 -8.07
N GLN A 133 -8.88 -3.50 -6.95
CA GLN A 133 -9.83 -4.62 -6.87
C GLN A 133 -11.15 -4.21 -6.24
N ILE A 134 -11.15 -3.12 -5.48
CA ILE A 134 -12.32 -2.53 -4.84
C ILE A 134 -12.44 -1.08 -5.29
N LEU A 135 -13.63 -0.69 -5.72
CA LEU A 135 -13.92 0.67 -6.19
C LEU A 135 -14.98 1.32 -5.31
N LEU A 136 -14.80 2.59 -5.00
CA LEU A 136 -15.89 3.46 -4.55
C LEU A 136 -16.64 3.97 -5.77
N SER A 137 -17.95 3.79 -5.78
CA SER A 137 -18.78 4.07 -6.94
C SER A 137 -20.12 4.69 -6.55
N LYS A 138 -20.66 5.50 -7.46
CA LYS A 138 -22.09 5.82 -7.48
C LYS A 138 -22.83 4.73 -8.24
N VAL A 139 -24.10 4.50 -7.90
CA VAL A 139 -24.94 3.55 -8.63
C VAL A 139 -25.81 4.30 -9.63
N GLU A 140 -25.84 3.83 -10.86
CA GLU A 140 -26.70 4.35 -11.92
C GLU A 140 -27.47 3.22 -12.62
N ILE A 141 -28.71 3.49 -12.99
CA ILE A 141 -29.54 2.57 -13.76
C ILE A 141 -29.50 3.04 -15.22
N ILE A 142 -28.95 2.22 -16.10
CA ILE A 142 -28.82 2.51 -17.54
C ILE A 142 -29.49 1.36 -18.31
N ASN A 143 -30.49 1.66 -19.12
CA ASN A 143 -31.22 0.65 -19.92
C ASN A 143 -31.72 -0.56 -19.11
N ASN A 144 -32.24 -0.32 -17.91
CA ASN A 144 -32.72 -1.36 -16.99
C ASN A 144 -31.66 -2.28 -16.38
N ASP A 145 -30.36 -2.01 -16.61
CA ASP A 145 -29.22 -2.62 -15.95
C ASP A 145 -28.62 -1.66 -14.92
N VAL A 146 -28.07 -2.21 -13.85
CA VAL A 146 -27.47 -1.46 -12.74
C VAL A 146 -25.95 -1.41 -12.93
N TYR A 147 -25.39 -0.21 -12.85
CA TYR A 147 -23.97 0.03 -13.01
C TYR A 147 -23.37 0.78 -11.81
N ALA A 148 -22.18 0.39 -11.45
CA ALA A 148 -21.33 1.15 -10.56
C ALA A 148 -20.42 2.05 -11.40
N ILE A 149 -20.52 3.36 -11.18
CA ILE A 149 -19.71 4.39 -11.80
C ILE A 149 -18.62 4.79 -10.80
N PRO A 150 -17.33 4.51 -11.06
CA PRO A 150 -16.27 4.87 -10.14
C PRO A 150 -16.26 6.36 -9.81
N ILE A 151 -15.98 6.70 -8.54
CA ILE A 151 -15.83 8.10 -8.11
C ILE A 151 -14.47 8.65 -8.54
N ASP A 152 -13.50 7.77 -8.74
CA ASP A 152 -12.18 8.15 -9.28
C ASP A 152 -12.30 8.32 -10.80
N ASP A 153 -12.36 9.57 -11.26
CA ASP A 153 -12.47 9.98 -12.68
C ASP A 153 -11.34 9.44 -13.57
N ARG A 154 -10.27 8.92 -12.96
CA ARG A 154 -9.14 8.30 -13.66
C ARG A 154 -9.41 6.85 -14.06
N ILE A 155 -10.53 6.27 -13.57
CA ILE A 155 -11.01 4.93 -13.95
C ILE A 155 -12.18 5.13 -14.92
N LEU A 156 -11.90 4.91 -16.22
CA LEU A 156 -12.82 5.23 -17.31
C LEU A 156 -13.90 4.16 -17.55
N SER A 157 -13.86 3.04 -16.82
CA SER A 157 -14.77 1.92 -17.03
C SER A 157 -15.87 1.90 -15.99
N LYS A 158 -17.12 1.72 -16.43
CA LYS A 158 -18.25 1.36 -15.56
C LYS A 158 -18.27 -0.15 -15.30
N ILE A 159 -18.82 -0.55 -14.15
CA ILE A 159 -18.91 -1.96 -13.71
C ILE A 159 -20.37 -2.37 -13.62
N LYS A 160 -20.75 -3.41 -14.33
CA LYS A 160 -22.10 -3.95 -14.27
C LYS A 160 -22.32 -4.68 -12.94
N LEU A 161 -23.41 -4.37 -12.27
CA LEU A 161 -23.81 -5.03 -11.02
C LEU A 161 -24.91 -6.04 -11.31
N PRO A 162 -24.92 -7.21 -10.65
CA PRO A 162 -26.02 -8.16 -10.78
C PRO A 162 -27.28 -7.58 -10.16
N LYS A 163 -28.44 -7.88 -10.76
CA LYS A 163 -29.76 -7.44 -10.24
C LYS A 163 -30.02 -8.00 -8.84
N GLU A 164 -29.55 -9.22 -8.58
CA GLU A 164 -29.59 -9.85 -7.27
C GLU A 164 -28.16 -9.99 -6.71
N ASN A 165 -27.83 -9.18 -5.74
CA ASN A 165 -26.57 -9.30 -5.03
C ASN A 165 -26.74 -10.29 -3.86
N LYS A 166 -26.16 -11.49 -4.00
CA LYS A 166 -26.24 -12.55 -2.96
C LYS A 166 -25.47 -12.24 -1.68
N LYS A 167 -24.49 -11.32 -1.74
CA LYS A 167 -23.63 -11.02 -0.61
C LYS A 167 -24.05 -9.78 0.18
N TYR A 168 -24.69 -8.82 -0.47
CA TYR A 168 -25.11 -7.56 0.14
C TYR A 168 -26.38 -7.04 -0.53
N THR A 169 -27.41 -6.73 0.26
CA THR A 169 -28.66 -6.12 -0.23
C THR A 169 -28.51 -4.61 -0.21
N PHE A 170 -28.61 -3.95 -1.33
CA PHE A 170 -28.61 -2.49 -1.46
C PHE A 170 -29.78 -2.04 -2.35
N ASN A 171 -30.19 -0.79 -2.17
CA ASN A 171 -31.21 -0.18 -3.01
C ASN A 171 -30.53 0.67 -4.09
N PRO A 172 -30.64 0.29 -5.39
CA PRO A 172 -30.04 1.04 -6.49
C PRO A 172 -30.57 2.47 -6.65
N ASP A 173 -31.76 2.76 -6.17
CA ASP A 173 -32.39 4.09 -6.24
C ASP A 173 -31.84 5.08 -5.19
N ASN A 174 -31.11 4.57 -4.20
CA ASN A 174 -30.44 5.41 -3.22
C ASN A 174 -29.23 6.10 -3.84
N LYS A 175 -29.08 7.40 -3.54
CA LYS A 175 -27.90 8.18 -3.96
C LYS A 175 -26.66 7.85 -3.14
N ASN A 176 -26.65 6.75 -2.41
CA ASN A 176 -25.53 6.34 -1.56
C ASN A 176 -24.32 5.92 -2.39
N ILE A 177 -23.15 6.07 -1.81
CA ILE A 177 -21.92 5.57 -2.38
C ILE A 177 -21.73 4.12 -1.96
N VAL A 178 -21.33 3.27 -2.89
CA VAL A 178 -21.09 1.86 -2.66
C VAL A 178 -19.62 1.49 -2.85
N LYS A 179 -19.14 0.54 -2.06
CA LYS A 179 -17.92 -0.21 -2.32
C LYS A 179 -18.24 -1.42 -3.17
N VAL A 180 -17.58 -1.54 -4.30
CA VAL A 180 -17.76 -2.62 -5.26
C VAL A 180 -16.47 -3.41 -5.38
N GLU A 181 -16.54 -4.71 -5.12
CA GLU A 181 -15.47 -5.65 -5.42
C GLU A 181 -15.61 -6.14 -6.86
N ILE A 182 -14.51 -6.15 -7.60
CA ILE A 182 -14.50 -6.54 -9.02
C ILE A 182 -14.40 -8.07 -9.12
N ASP A 183 -15.43 -8.70 -9.69
CA ASP A 183 -15.46 -10.13 -9.96
C ASP A 183 -14.76 -10.47 -11.29
N ARG A 184 -14.94 -9.60 -12.30
CA ARG A 184 -14.32 -9.71 -13.61
C ARG A 184 -14.03 -8.32 -14.16
N PHE A 185 -12.77 -8.09 -14.52
CA PHE A 185 -12.37 -6.86 -15.22
C PHE A 185 -12.90 -6.84 -16.66
N PRO A 186 -13.13 -5.65 -17.24
CA PRO A 186 -13.53 -5.56 -18.64
C PRO A 186 -12.42 -6.13 -19.55
N ILE A 187 -12.83 -6.86 -20.59
CA ILE A 187 -11.92 -7.45 -21.57
C ILE A 187 -12.64 -7.65 -22.92
N GLY A 188 -12.07 -7.20 -24.00
CA GLY A 188 -12.67 -7.29 -25.32
C GLY A 188 -14.03 -6.57 -25.37
N GLN A 189 -15.08 -7.29 -25.72
CA GLN A 189 -16.46 -6.76 -25.73
C GLN A 189 -17.21 -7.01 -24.41
N GLU A 190 -16.57 -7.68 -23.45
CA GLU A 190 -17.16 -8.05 -22.18
C GLU A 190 -17.04 -6.91 -21.18
N GLU A 191 -18.17 -6.45 -20.64
CA GLU A 191 -18.19 -5.45 -19.60
C GLU A 191 -17.61 -5.97 -18.29
N GLY A 192 -17.03 -5.08 -17.48
CA GLY A 192 -16.62 -5.41 -16.12
C GLY A 192 -17.82 -5.80 -15.26
N LEU A 193 -17.65 -6.82 -14.43
CA LEU A 193 -18.63 -7.29 -13.46
C LEU A 193 -18.11 -7.10 -12.05
N GLY A 194 -18.98 -6.77 -11.13
CA GLY A 194 -18.66 -6.64 -9.71
C GLY A 194 -19.89 -6.79 -8.84
N HIS A 195 -19.68 -6.84 -7.54
CA HIS A 195 -20.76 -6.87 -6.58
C HIS A 195 -20.52 -5.87 -5.45
N VAL A 196 -21.60 -5.36 -4.88
CA VAL A 196 -21.54 -4.44 -3.74
C VAL A 196 -21.15 -5.22 -2.48
N ILE A 197 -20.13 -4.74 -1.77
CA ILE A 197 -19.67 -5.30 -0.49
C ILE A 197 -20.04 -4.40 0.71
N GLN A 198 -20.27 -3.12 0.47
CA GLN A 198 -20.65 -2.15 1.50
C GLN A 198 -21.35 -0.96 0.87
N GLU A 199 -22.34 -0.42 1.54
CA GLU A 199 -23.00 0.85 1.22
C GLU A 199 -22.56 1.90 2.26
N LEU A 200 -22.11 3.07 1.79
CA LEU A 200 -21.82 4.22 2.63
C LEU A 200 -23.06 5.12 2.61
N LYS A 201 -23.82 5.12 3.71
CA LYS A 201 -25.04 5.92 3.82
C LYS A 201 -24.70 7.41 3.85
N LEU A 202 -25.32 8.17 2.96
CA LEU A 202 -25.26 9.64 2.95
C LEU A 202 -26.09 10.20 4.14
N ASN A 203 -25.50 10.16 5.33
CA ASN A 203 -26.02 10.95 6.44
C ASN A 203 -25.22 12.26 6.46
N ASN A 204 -25.91 13.39 6.60
CA ASN A 204 -25.26 14.72 6.68
C ASN A 204 -24.52 14.90 8.02
N ASN A 205 -23.69 13.93 8.40
CA ASN A 205 -22.88 13.98 9.60
C ASN A 205 -21.41 13.73 9.29
N GLU A 206 -20.57 14.21 10.16
CA GLU A 206 -19.12 14.17 10.10
C GLU A 206 -18.54 12.72 10.03
N GLU A 207 -19.30 11.74 10.53
CA GLU A 207 -18.96 10.31 10.49
C GLU A 207 -18.93 9.75 9.07
N TYR A 208 -19.86 10.22 8.21
CA TYR A 208 -19.88 9.83 6.80
C TYR A 208 -18.65 10.31 6.04
N ASP A 209 -18.22 11.55 6.26
CA ASP A 209 -17.05 12.12 5.59
C ASP A 209 -15.78 11.34 5.98
N THR A 210 -15.67 10.96 7.23
CA THR A 210 -14.58 10.12 7.73
C THR A 210 -14.58 8.75 7.05
N ASP A 211 -15.70 8.05 7.02
CA ASP A 211 -15.82 6.73 6.39
C ASP A 211 -15.56 6.77 4.87
N PHE A 212 -16.01 7.85 4.23
CA PHE A 212 -15.73 8.09 2.81
C PHE A 212 -14.23 8.28 2.55
N VAL A 213 -13.55 9.15 3.30
CA VAL A 213 -12.11 9.42 3.15
C VAL A 213 -11.28 8.18 3.43
N LEU A 214 -11.57 7.45 4.51
CA LEU A 214 -10.90 6.19 4.83
C LEU A 214 -11.06 5.16 3.72
N SER A 215 -12.27 5.04 3.21
CA SER A 215 -12.59 4.11 2.12
C SER A 215 -11.89 4.48 0.81
N LYS A 216 -11.84 5.77 0.46
CA LYS A 216 -11.15 6.30 -0.71
C LYS A 216 -9.64 6.07 -0.64
N SER A 217 -9.08 6.09 0.56
CA SER A 217 -7.66 5.87 0.81
C SER A 217 -7.31 4.38 1.03
N ASN A 218 -8.28 3.46 0.91
CA ASN A 218 -8.14 2.04 1.24
C ASN A 218 -7.62 1.80 2.66
N ILE A 219 -7.96 2.69 3.59
CA ILE A 219 -7.60 2.58 5.00
C ILE A 219 -8.73 1.85 5.73
N VAL A 220 -8.42 0.76 6.39
CA VAL A 220 -9.39 0.00 7.19
C VAL A 220 -9.57 0.70 8.53
N LYS A 221 -10.83 0.98 8.92
CA LYS A 221 -11.16 1.69 10.16
C LYS A 221 -10.74 0.93 11.42
N SER A 222 -10.70 -0.39 11.37
CA SER A 222 -10.23 -1.21 12.49
C SER A 222 -9.53 -2.46 12.00
N TYR A 223 -8.41 -2.79 12.64
CA TYR A 223 -7.75 -4.09 12.50
C TYR A 223 -7.93 -4.84 13.80
N ASN A 224 -8.31 -6.11 13.73
CA ASN A 224 -8.28 -6.96 14.92
C ASN A 224 -6.82 -7.39 15.17
N LEU A 225 -6.09 -6.53 15.90
CA LEU A 225 -4.68 -6.75 16.27
C LEU A 225 -4.53 -7.35 17.67
N ASN A 226 -5.62 -7.66 18.37
CA ASN A 226 -5.63 -8.16 19.74
C ASN A 226 -4.85 -9.47 19.95
N HIS A 227 -4.45 -10.13 18.87
CA HIS A 227 -3.66 -11.36 18.88
C HIS A 227 -2.16 -11.12 18.63
N ILE A 228 -1.70 -9.87 18.53
CA ILE A 228 -0.27 -9.55 18.44
C ILE A 228 0.21 -9.24 19.85
N GLU A 229 0.97 -10.19 20.39
CA GLU A 229 1.59 -10.05 21.70
C GLU A 229 2.85 -9.21 21.64
N SER A 230 3.14 -8.49 22.71
CA SER A 230 4.38 -7.76 22.87
C SER A 230 5.52 -8.74 23.15
N LYS A 231 6.63 -8.59 22.43
CA LYS A 231 7.86 -9.35 22.67
C LYS A 231 8.57 -8.78 23.92
N LYS A 232 9.10 -9.65 24.78
CA LYS A 232 10.00 -9.22 25.85
C LYS A 232 11.27 -8.64 25.26
N ILE A 233 11.69 -7.49 25.77
CA ILE A 233 12.95 -6.84 25.35
C ILE A 233 14.13 -7.66 25.83
N GLU A 234 15.09 -7.87 24.94
CA GLU A 234 16.37 -8.48 25.27
C GLU A 234 17.20 -7.51 26.12
N GLN A 235 17.90 -8.03 27.12
CA GLN A 235 18.83 -7.21 27.90
C GLN A 235 19.96 -6.72 26.98
N ARG A 236 20.04 -5.40 26.85
CA ARG A 236 21.07 -4.71 26.07
C ARG A 236 21.68 -3.61 26.92
N GLU A 237 22.93 -3.27 26.65
CA GLU A 237 23.58 -2.14 27.28
C GLU A 237 22.85 -0.84 26.86
N ARG A 238 22.47 -0.03 27.86
CA ARG A 238 21.74 1.22 27.68
C ARG A 238 22.41 2.32 28.46
N ILE A 239 22.42 3.53 27.93
CA ILE A 239 22.85 4.72 28.67
C ILE A 239 21.77 5.04 29.71
N ASP A 240 22.12 5.02 30.98
CA ASP A 240 21.20 5.43 32.07
C ASP A 240 21.14 6.96 32.18
N LEU A 241 19.98 7.52 31.92
CA LEU A 241 19.68 8.95 31.97
C LEU A 241 18.58 9.23 33.02
N THR A 242 18.28 8.27 33.88
CA THR A 242 17.18 8.35 34.86
C THR A 242 17.44 9.37 35.98
N ASP A 243 18.69 9.86 36.14
CA ASP A 243 19.07 10.90 37.08
C ASP A 243 18.66 12.32 36.66
N LYS A 244 18.12 12.47 35.45
CA LYS A 244 17.79 13.76 34.83
C LYS A 244 16.30 13.92 34.61
N ASN A 245 15.85 15.18 34.60
CA ASN A 245 14.44 15.50 34.36
C ASN A 245 14.08 15.32 32.89
N SER A 246 13.09 14.49 32.64
CA SER A 246 12.51 14.27 31.30
C SER A 246 11.09 14.84 31.27
N TYR A 247 10.73 15.43 30.15
CA TYR A 247 9.43 16.06 29.89
C TYR A 247 8.65 15.27 28.88
N LEU A 248 7.52 14.69 29.30
CA LEU A 248 6.60 13.95 28.44
C LEU A 248 5.42 14.82 28.04
N PHE A 249 5.16 14.91 26.76
CA PHE A 249 3.96 15.54 26.22
C PHE A 249 2.84 14.50 26.10
N LYS A 250 1.67 14.78 26.65
CA LYS A 250 0.48 13.93 26.49
C LYS A 250 -0.68 14.75 25.93
N SER A 251 -1.46 14.14 25.05
CA SER A 251 -2.75 14.68 24.67
C SER A 251 -3.74 14.48 25.83
N TRP A 252 -4.46 15.51 26.20
CA TRP A 252 -5.45 15.43 27.28
C TRP A 252 -6.81 14.93 26.81
N ASN A 253 -7.06 14.92 25.51
CA ASN A 253 -8.39 14.70 24.94
C ASN A 253 -8.62 13.28 24.43
N SER A 254 -7.65 12.40 24.43
CA SER A 254 -7.81 11.06 23.88
C SER A 254 -6.84 10.05 24.50
N ASN A 255 -7.40 8.91 24.91
CA ASN A 255 -6.62 7.76 25.33
C ASN A 255 -5.97 7.00 24.14
N ASN A 256 -6.39 7.31 22.92
CA ASN A 256 -5.94 6.67 21.69
C ASN A 256 -4.95 7.53 20.89
N SER A 257 -4.51 8.68 21.43
CA SER A 257 -3.51 9.52 20.79
C SER A 257 -2.19 8.77 20.57
N PRO A 258 -1.38 9.16 19.57
CA PRO A 258 -0.07 8.55 19.36
C PRO A 258 0.82 8.71 20.58
N MET A 259 1.75 7.78 20.75
CA MET A 259 2.78 7.89 21.77
C MET A 259 3.75 9.01 21.38
N LEU A 260 3.77 10.09 22.19
CA LEU A 260 4.61 11.24 21.93
C LEU A 260 6.01 11.03 22.54
N PRO A 261 7.06 11.64 21.93
CA PRO A 261 8.41 11.56 22.48
C PRO A 261 8.53 12.31 23.80
N MET A 262 9.49 11.87 24.63
CA MET A 262 9.98 12.67 25.77
C MET A 262 11.17 13.53 25.34
N ILE A 263 11.34 14.64 26.01
CA ILE A 263 12.46 15.56 25.79
C ILE A 263 13.24 15.72 27.11
N GLN A 264 14.57 15.71 27.00
CA GLN A 264 15.49 16.01 28.09
C GLN A 264 16.53 17.01 27.60
N ILE A 265 16.86 17.97 28.43
CA ILE A 265 17.80 19.05 28.11
C ILE A 265 18.93 19.05 29.11
N GLU A 266 20.15 18.97 28.61
CA GLU A 266 21.37 19.12 29.44
C GLU A 266 22.13 20.36 29.00
N GLN A 267 22.42 21.20 29.98
CA GLN A 267 23.30 22.36 29.77
C GLN A 267 24.77 21.93 29.92
N GLY A 268 25.54 22.10 28.88
CA GLY A 268 26.99 21.85 28.91
C GLY A 268 27.80 23.09 29.32
N LYS A 269 29.13 22.91 29.33
CA LYS A 269 30.05 24.04 29.53
C LYS A 269 30.00 24.96 28.28
N ASN A 270 30.28 26.24 28.42
CA ASN A 270 30.33 27.23 27.35
C ASN A 270 28.97 27.44 26.62
N LYS A 271 27.84 27.37 27.32
CA LYS A 271 26.50 27.54 26.77
C LYS A 271 26.13 26.51 25.67
N SER A 272 26.86 25.42 25.57
CA SER A 272 26.44 24.32 24.70
C SER A 272 25.27 23.57 25.32
N THR A 273 24.39 23.04 24.49
CA THR A 273 23.21 22.30 24.94
C THR A 273 23.18 20.92 24.32
N LYS A 274 22.85 19.89 25.09
CA LYS A 274 22.48 18.58 24.57
C LYS A 274 20.98 18.44 24.70
N LEU A 275 20.34 18.24 23.58
CA LEU A 275 18.91 17.96 23.47
C LEU A 275 18.76 16.46 23.22
N TRP A 276 18.12 15.77 24.14
CA TRP A 276 17.73 14.38 23.97
C TRP A 276 16.25 14.30 23.59
N ILE A 277 15.95 13.52 22.55
CA ILE A 277 14.61 13.20 22.10
C ILE A 277 14.45 11.69 22.23
N HIS A 278 13.64 11.26 23.19
CA HIS A 278 13.42 9.86 23.49
C HIS A 278 12.13 9.37 22.84
N THR A 279 12.23 8.33 22.05
CA THR A 279 11.07 7.66 21.46
C THR A 279 10.85 6.30 22.10
N ASN A 280 9.60 5.88 22.10
CA ASN A 280 9.21 4.59 22.61
C ASN A 280 9.97 3.47 21.89
N ASN A 281 10.38 2.47 22.64
CA ASN A 281 11.12 1.33 22.10
C ASN A 281 10.21 0.28 21.46
N LEU A 282 9.40 0.71 20.50
CA LEU A 282 8.43 -0.14 19.79
C LEU A 282 9.10 -1.25 18.98
N ALA A 283 10.24 -0.95 18.35
CA ALA A 283 10.93 -1.89 17.46
C ALA A 283 11.41 -3.16 18.17
N GLU A 284 11.79 -3.07 19.45
CA GLU A 284 12.19 -4.25 20.23
C GLU A 284 11.00 -5.04 20.78
N ARG A 285 9.78 -4.46 20.77
CA ARG A 285 8.54 -5.09 21.23
C ARG A 285 7.82 -5.88 20.13
N VAL A 286 8.16 -5.64 18.87
CA VAL A 286 7.50 -6.25 17.71
C VAL A 286 8.36 -7.35 17.12
N ASP A 287 7.81 -8.54 16.93
CA ASP A 287 8.50 -9.62 16.24
C ASP A 287 8.47 -9.39 14.71
N LEU A 288 9.57 -8.89 14.16
CA LEU A 288 9.72 -8.60 12.74
C LEU A 288 9.68 -9.83 11.82
N ASN A 289 9.80 -11.03 12.37
CA ASN A 289 9.68 -12.28 11.60
C ASN A 289 8.22 -12.70 11.42
N SER A 290 7.29 -12.10 12.16
CA SER A 290 5.87 -12.39 12.04
C SER A 290 5.27 -11.62 10.84
N LYS A 291 4.55 -12.35 9.96
CA LYS A 291 3.81 -11.73 8.85
C LYS A 291 2.84 -10.64 9.34
N LYS A 292 2.21 -10.84 10.50
CA LYS A 292 1.25 -9.89 11.09
C LYS A 292 1.93 -8.60 11.56
N SER A 293 3.12 -8.72 12.16
CA SER A 293 3.92 -7.56 12.56
C SER A 293 4.40 -6.76 11.35
N LEU A 294 4.78 -7.44 10.27
CA LEU A 294 5.13 -6.78 9.01
C LEU A 294 3.95 -6.00 8.41
N GLU A 295 2.72 -6.50 8.54
CA GLU A 295 1.52 -5.78 8.10
C GLU A 295 1.35 -4.42 8.82
N ILE A 296 1.70 -4.32 10.10
CA ILE A 296 1.70 -3.05 10.85
C ILE A 296 2.75 -2.09 10.29
N LEU A 297 3.97 -2.58 10.08
CA LEU A 297 5.06 -1.78 9.54
C LEU A 297 4.76 -1.23 8.14
N PHE A 298 4.13 -2.04 7.28
CA PHE A 298 3.72 -1.61 5.94
C PHE A 298 2.61 -0.54 5.94
N LYS A 299 1.86 -0.38 7.04
CA LYS A 299 0.89 0.72 7.17
C LYS A 299 1.57 2.07 7.36
N GLY A 300 2.77 2.09 7.95
CA GLY A 300 3.60 3.28 8.09
C GLY A 300 3.13 4.28 9.15
N PHE A 301 2.14 3.93 9.98
CA PHE A 301 1.67 4.78 11.07
C PHE A 301 1.12 3.97 12.24
N GLU A 302 1.27 4.49 13.44
CA GLU A 302 0.81 3.88 14.69
C GLU A 302 -0.65 4.23 14.97
N SER A 303 -1.07 5.45 14.66
CA SER A 303 -2.42 5.94 14.86
C SER A 303 -2.80 6.97 13.80
N LEU A 304 -4.09 7.10 13.52
CA LEU A 304 -4.65 8.02 12.54
C LEU A 304 -5.60 9.00 13.24
N PRO A 305 -5.44 10.32 13.08
CA PRO A 305 -6.39 11.29 13.59
C PRO A 305 -7.71 11.18 12.81
N LEU A 306 -8.79 10.95 13.51
CA LEU A 306 -10.14 11.08 13.03
C LEU A 306 -10.77 12.33 13.65
N LEU A 307 -11.93 12.74 13.14
CA LEU A 307 -12.55 14.00 13.52
C LEU A 307 -12.72 14.18 15.05
N ASN A 308 -13.17 13.13 15.73
CA ASN A 308 -13.50 13.18 17.17
C ASN A 308 -12.55 12.36 18.05
N ASP A 309 -11.68 11.52 17.47
CA ASP A 309 -10.78 10.65 18.21
C ASP A 309 -9.63 10.16 17.30
N TRP A 310 -8.71 9.42 17.87
CA TRP A 310 -7.64 8.73 17.19
C TRP A 310 -7.99 7.27 16.97
N GLN A 311 -7.75 6.76 15.76
CA GLN A 311 -7.80 5.34 15.48
C GLN A 311 -6.41 4.73 15.66
N ASN A 312 -6.28 3.87 16.67
CA ASN A 312 -5.02 3.18 16.95
C ASN A 312 -4.85 1.91 16.12
N TYR A 313 -3.64 1.70 15.60
CA TYR A 313 -3.26 0.53 14.79
C TYR A 313 -2.24 -0.39 15.44
N LEU A 314 -1.86 -0.10 16.68
CA LEU A 314 -1.10 -1.01 17.50
C LEU A 314 -2.04 -1.84 18.38
N SER A 315 -1.64 -3.09 18.70
CA SER A 315 -2.36 -3.86 19.72
C SER A 315 -2.23 -3.19 21.09
N GLU A 316 -3.25 -3.35 21.90
CA GLU A 316 -3.26 -2.79 23.26
C GLU A 316 -2.05 -3.29 24.09
N ALA A 317 -1.68 -4.57 23.94
CA ALA A 317 -0.51 -5.14 24.60
C ALA A 317 0.80 -4.41 24.22
N ILE A 318 1.04 -4.23 22.91
CA ILE A 318 2.25 -3.54 22.45
C ILE A 318 2.24 -2.08 22.92
N ARG A 319 1.10 -1.42 22.86
CA ARG A 319 0.96 -0.03 23.28
C ARG A 319 1.26 0.13 24.77
N ASN A 320 0.60 -0.65 25.62
CA ASN A 320 0.75 -0.59 27.08
C ASN A 320 2.18 -0.90 27.54
N ASP A 321 2.87 -1.79 26.83
CA ASP A 321 4.25 -2.14 27.11
C ASP A 321 5.27 -1.12 26.59
N SER A 322 4.88 -0.35 25.58
CA SER A 322 5.78 0.62 24.93
C SER A 322 5.57 2.04 25.42
N GLU A 323 4.40 2.39 25.97
CA GLU A 323 4.11 3.74 26.45
C GLU A 323 5.01 4.12 27.64
N PHE A 324 5.53 5.34 27.61
CA PHE A 324 6.30 5.88 28.73
C PHE A 324 5.45 6.02 29.99
N LYS A 325 5.92 5.42 31.08
CA LYS A 325 5.25 5.42 32.37
C LYS A 325 5.90 6.43 33.31
N PHE A 326 5.09 7.29 33.86
CA PHE A 326 5.56 8.30 34.80
C PHE A 326 6.07 7.68 36.12
N GLY A 327 7.29 8.08 36.53
CA GLY A 327 7.91 7.59 37.75
C GLY A 327 8.51 6.19 37.69
N GLU A 328 8.53 5.57 36.48
CA GLU A 328 9.17 4.29 36.21
C GLU A 328 10.38 4.48 35.28
N LYS A 329 11.27 3.48 35.29
CA LYS A 329 12.35 3.41 34.31
C LYS A 329 11.80 2.95 32.95
N ASN A 330 12.00 3.77 31.94
CA ASN A 330 11.50 3.51 30.60
C ASN A 330 12.64 3.25 29.63
N GLU A 331 12.55 2.17 28.87
CA GLU A 331 13.48 1.86 27.79
C GLU A 331 13.13 2.68 26.55
N ALA A 332 14.13 3.36 25.98
CA ALA A 332 13.94 4.27 24.85
C ALA A 332 15.00 4.10 23.78
N ILE A 333 14.65 4.50 22.57
CA ILE A 333 15.58 4.83 21.49
C ILE A 333 15.67 6.34 21.47
N SER A 334 16.87 6.88 21.60
CA SER A 334 17.07 8.30 21.81
C SER A 334 17.99 8.92 20.79
N LEU A 335 17.59 10.07 20.29
CA LEU A 335 18.43 10.96 19.50
C LEU A 335 19.06 11.99 20.44
N CYS A 336 20.37 12.06 20.51
CA CYS A 336 21.13 13.12 21.18
C CYS A 336 21.57 14.13 20.13
N VAL A 337 21.17 15.38 20.28
CA VAL A 337 21.56 16.50 19.43
C VAL A 337 22.42 17.45 20.22
N HIS A 338 23.61 17.75 19.73
CA HIS A 338 24.53 18.71 20.32
C HIS A 338 24.37 20.07 19.63
N LEU A 339 24.07 21.08 20.44
CA LEU A 339 23.90 22.46 19.97
C LEU A 339 25.05 23.33 20.49
N ASN A 340 25.51 24.28 19.67
CA ASN A 340 26.44 25.31 20.08
C ASN A 340 25.74 26.45 20.84
N SER A 341 26.47 27.50 21.20
CA SER A 341 25.94 28.71 21.88
C SER A 341 24.88 29.46 21.06
N ASP A 342 24.88 29.28 19.76
CA ASP A 342 23.98 29.95 18.81
C ASP A 342 22.79 29.06 18.41
N ASN A 343 22.61 27.91 19.11
CA ASN A 343 21.60 26.88 18.89
C ASN A 343 21.71 26.19 17.51
N GLU A 344 22.87 26.17 16.91
CA GLU A 344 23.12 25.40 15.70
C GLU A 344 23.53 23.97 16.04
N ILE A 345 23.08 23.00 15.23
CA ILE A 345 23.43 21.59 15.40
C ILE A 345 24.90 21.39 15.00
N ILE A 346 25.73 20.96 15.96
CA ILE A 346 27.13 20.63 15.75
C ILE A 346 27.29 19.13 15.42
N ASP A 347 26.55 18.29 16.14
CA ASP A 347 26.66 16.83 16.04
C ASP A 347 25.36 16.17 16.52
N TRP A 348 25.12 14.92 16.13
CA TRP A 348 24.01 14.10 16.61
C TRP A 348 24.34 12.61 16.60
N SER A 349 23.70 11.85 17.48
CA SER A 349 23.88 10.40 17.54
C SER A 349 22.65 9.70 18.12
N PHE A 350 22.46 8.42 17.71
CA PHE A 350 21.41 7.57 18.27
C PHE A 350 21.95 6.68 19.38
N HIS A 351 21.14 6.46 20.40
CA HIS A 351 21.47 5.63 21.54
C HIS A 351 20.27 4.81 22.01
N LEU A 352 20.56 3.64 22.57
CA LEU A 352 19.61 2.95 23.43
C LEU A 352 19.76 3.54 24.85
N THR A 353 18.68 3.98 25.45
CA THR A 353 18.69 4.67 26.75
C THR A 353 17.70 4.07 27.72
N LEU A 354 17.94 4.35 29.00
CA LEU A 354 17.00 4.16 30.09
C LEU A 354 16.68 5.55 30.66
N VAL A 355 15.41 5.95 30.66
CA VAL A 355 14.95 7.30 31.03
C VAL A 355 13.82 7.24 32.03
#